data_37bb156d903182ef45b441f339c3b249
#
_entry.id   37bb156d903182ef45b441f339c3b249
#
_cell.length_a   1.000
_cell.length_b   1.000
_cell.length_c   1.000
_cell.angle_alpha   90.00
_cell.angle_beta   90.00
_cell.angle_gamma   90.00
#
_symmetry.space_group_name_H-M   'P 1'
#
loop_
_entity.id
_entity.type
_entity.pdbx_description
1 polymer ?
#
loop_
_entity_poly.entity_id
_entity_poly.type
_entity_poly.pdbx_seq_one_letter_code
_entity_poly.pdbx_strand_id
1 'polypeptide(L)'
;MNSLYIIGDVIDRHPGGVEILKIIKDTPNMFMLLGNHEQMCLDTLGPNSVYGSRRLWLENGGSNTYRELLYVCSPTERNRIIHFLSMLPDHFDVEVGDRKFHLVHAMPSDDPDDRIWRRPKPDDPPYFEDRIAVVGHTPTCYMSGDMESPFAVWHGNGLIDIDCGCGNKTELRRLACLRLDDLKEFYI
;
A
#
# COMPACT_ATOMS: atom_id res chain seq x y z
N MET A 1 14.17 -18.01 -5.68
CA MET A 1 14.57 -16.61 -5.45
C MET A 1 13.43 -15.97 -4.69
N ASN A 2 13.68 -15.30 -3.56
CA ASN A 2 12.60 -14.73 -2.76
C ASN A 2 12.13 -13.42 -3.40
N SER A 3 10.83 -13.19 -3.41
CA SER A 3 10.21 -11.95 -3.90
C SER A 3 9.60 -11.18 -2.74
N LEU A 4 9.68 -9.85 -2.78
CA LEU A 4 9.01 -8.95 -1.85
C LEU A 4 7.89 -8.21 -2.59
N TYR A 5 6.68 -8.32 -2.08
CA TYR A 5 5.51 -7.59 -2.57
C TYR A 5 5.17 -6.48 -1.58
N ILE A 6 5.06 -5.26 -2.08
CA ILE A 6 4.71 -4.07 -1.32
C ILE A 6 3.33 -3.65 -1.77
N ILE A 7 2.37 -3.59 -0.85
CA ILE A 7 0.96 -3.40 -1.18
C ILE A 7 0.53 -1.92 -1.20
N GLY A 8 1.41 -1.03 -1.65
CA GLY A 8 1.13 0.39 -1.84
C GLY A 8 1.47 1.28 -0.65
N ASP A 9 1.16 2.57 -0.77
CA ASP A 9 1.32 3.61 0.25
C ASP A 9 2.76 3.76 0.78
N VAL A 10 3.73 3.73 -0.13
CA VAL A 10 5.15 3.90 0.18
C VAL A 10 5.52 5.36 0.42
N ILE A 11 4.78 6.27 -0.21
CA ILE A 11 5.00 7.71 -0.10
C ILE A 11 4.12 8.35 0.99
N ASP A 12 4.40 9.62 1.28
CA ASP A 12 3.63 10.50 2.16
C ASP A 12 3.85 10.30 3.66
N ARG A 13 3.21 11.17 4.44
CA ARG A 13 3.22 11.24 5.92
C ARG A 13 4.62 11.42 6.51
N HIS A 14 5.61 10.63 6.09
CA HIS A 14 7.01 10.69 6.53
C HIS A 14 7.94 11.04 5.37
N PRO A 15 9.15 11.59 5.64
CA PRO A 15 10.17 11.80 4.62
C PRO A 15 10.78 10.46 4.15
N GLY A 16 11.39 10.46 2.96
CA GLY A 16 12.13 9.31 2.43
C GLY A 16 11.33 8.37 1.52
N GLY A 17 10.03 8.58 1.34
CA GLY A 17 9.21 7.74 0.45
C GLY A 17 9.73 7.71 -0.99
N VAL A 18 10.20 8.85 -1.51
CA VAL A 18 10.79 8.93 -2.85
C VAL A 18 12.08 8.10 -2.98
N GLU A 19 12.93 8.06 -1.95
CA GLU A 19 14.13 7.22 -1.95
C GLU A 19 13.75 5.72 -1.91
N ILE A 20 12.72 5.36 -1.13
CA ILE A 20 12.22 3.98 -1.10
C ILE A 20 11.67 3.57 -2.48
N LEU A 21 10.93 4.46 -3.17
CA LEU A 21 10.47 4.18 -4.55
C LEU A 21 11.63 3.91 -5.51
N LYS A 22 12.74 4.65 -5.39
CA LYS A 22 13.94 4.41 -6.21
C LYS A 22 14.52 3.02 -5.94
N ILE A 23 14.63 2.63 -4.67
CA ILE A 23 15.12 1.29 -4.27
C ILE A 23 14.21 0.20 -4.85
N ILE A 24 12.89 0.33 -4.70
CA ILE A 24 11.92 -0.64 -5.22
C ILE A 24 12.07 -0.78 -6.74
N LYS A 25 12.06 0.35 -7.44
CA LYS A 25 12.17 0.41 -8.91
C LYS A 25 13.44 -0.25 -9.44
N ASP A 26 14.55 -0.10 -8.72
CA ASP A 26 15.87 -0.58 -9.17
C ASP A 26 16.23 -1.98 -8.62
N THR A 27 15.33 -2.61 -7.84
CA THR A 27 15.55 -3.94 -7.24
C THR A 27 14.69 -5.01 -7.95
N PRO A 28 15.29 -5.97 -8.68
CA PRO A 28 14.55 -6.89 -9.57
C PRO A 28 13.48 -7.77 -8.90
N ASN A 29 13.61 -8.05 -7.60
CA ASN A 29 12.69 -8.96 -6.88
C ASN A 29 11.73 -8.20 -5.97
N MET A 30 11.64 -6.89 -6.10
CA MET A 30 10.66 -6.06 -5.42
C MET A 30 9.55 -5.69 -6.40
N PHE A 31 8.33 -5.96 -5.99
CA PHE A 31 7.10 -5.64 -6.71
C PHE A 31 6.24 -4.73 -5.84
N MET A 32 5.58 -3.78 -6.45
CA MET A 32 4.76 -2.81 -5.72
C MET A 32 3.40 -2.68 -6.38
N LEU A 33 2.36 -2.57 -5.56
CA LEU A 33 1.01 -2.20 -5.97
C LEU A 33 0.80 -0.70 -5.91
N LEU A 34 -0.15 -0.23 -6.70
CA LEU A 34 -0.66 1.12 -6.59
C LEU A 34 -1.49 1.24 -5.30
N GLY A 35 -1.12 2.16 -4.42
CA GLY A 35 -1.93 2.58 -3.29
C GLY A 35 -2.64 3.90 -3.57
N ASN A 36 -3.56 4.29 -2.69
CA ASN A 36 -4.28 5.55 -2.86
C ASN A 36 -3.36 6.78 -2.71
N HIS A 37 -2.27 6.69 -1.97
CA HIS A 37 -1.28 7.77 -1.89
C HIS A 37 -0.51 7.95 -3.19
N GLU A 38 -0.12 6.88 -3.86
CA GLU A 38 0.47 6.94 -5.19
C GLU A 38 -0.54 7.46 -6.23
N GLN A 39 -1.82 7.06 -6.14
CA GLN A 39 -2.88 7.57 -7.02
C GLN A 39 -3.08 9.08 -6.85
N MET A 40 -3.14 9.58 -5.62
CA MET A 40 -3.24 11.03 -5.36
C MET A 40 -2.04 11.82 -5.93
N CYS A 41 -0.84 11.24 -5.88
CA CYS A 41 0.34 11.79 -6.52
C CYS A 41 0.18 11.86 -8.04
N LEU A 42 -0.30 10.78 -8.67
CA LEU A 42 -0.56 10.71 -10.12
C LEU A 42 -1.66 11.68 -10.55
N ASP A 43 -2.74 11.79 -9.79
CA ASP A 43 -3.83 12.73 -10.06
C ASP A 43 -3.36 14.19 -9.99
N THR A 44 -2.29 14.45 -9.25
CA THR A 44 -1.75 15.81 -9.08
C THR A 44 -0.62 16.13 -10.05
N LEU A 45 0.32 15.20 -10.26
CA LEU A 45 1.56 15.43 -11.01
C LEU A 45 1.68 14.56 -12.27
N GLY A 46 0.76 13.63 -12.48
CA GLY A 46 0.76 12.72 -13.61
C GLY A 46 0.27 13.38 -14.91
N PRO A 47 0.36 12.66 -16.03
CA PRO A 47 -0.05 13.18 -17.36
C PRO A 47 -1.54 13.44 -17.45
N ASN A 48 -2.36 12.77 -16.68
CA ASN A 48 -3.82 12.90 -16.62
C ASN A 48 -4.26 13.63 -15.34
N SER A 49 -3.49 14.63 -14.89
CA SER A 49 -3.75 15.31 -13.63
C SER A 49 -5.17 15.91 -13.56
N VAL A 50 -5.80 15.76 -12.40
CA VAL A 50 -7.16 16.19 -12.12
C VAL A 50 -7.15 17.54 -11.40
N TYR A 51 -7.95 18.49 -11.89
CA TYR A 51 -8.05 19.80 -11.24
C TYR A 51 -8.55 19.65 -9.79
N GLY A 52 -7.82 20.26 -8.85
CA GLY A 52 -8.17 20.24 -7.43
C GLY A 52 -7.63 19.04 -6.64
N SER A 53 -7.09 17.99 -7.27
CA SER A 53 -6.53 16.79 -6.63
C SER A 53 -5.43 17.09 -5.61
N ARG A 54 -4.61 18.12 -5.88
CA ARG A 54 -3.53 18.56 -4.98
C ARG A 54 -4.02 18.80 -3.55
N ARG A 55 -5.21 19.36 -3.38
CA ARG A 55 -5.75 19.64 -2.04
C ARG A 55 -5.96 18.34 -1.27
N LEU A 56 -6.62 17.37 -1.88
CA LEU A 56 -6.86 16.04 -1.29
C LEU A 56 -5.54 15.39 -0.88
N TRP A 57 -4.55 15.40 -1.79
CA TRP A 57 -3.25 14.80 -1.52
C TRP A 57 -2.52 15.45 -0.34
N LEU A 58 -2.48 16.79 -0.28
CA LEU A 58 -1.82 17.49 0.81
C LEU A 58 -2.52 17.28 2.17
N GLU A 59 -3.85 17.24 2.19
CA GLU A 59 -4.66 16.95 3.39
C GLU A 59 -4.43 15.51 3.90
N ASN A 60 -4.08 14.57 3.01
CA ASN A 60 -3.73 13.19 3.35
C ASN A 60 -2.24 12.96 3.67
N GLY A 61 -1.45 14.02 3.78
CA GLY A 61 -0.04 13.93 4.22
C GLY A 61 1.00 13.98 3.10
N GLY A 62 0.61 14.31 1.86
CA GLY A 62 1.47 14.38 0.68
C GLY A 62 2.49 15.52 0.65
N SER A 63 2.51 16.38 1.67
CA SER A 63 3.35 17.59 1.66
C SER A 63 4.84 17.30 1.51
N ASN A 64 5.37 16.26 2.16
CA ASN A 64 6.78 15.89 2.06
C ASN A 64 7.12 15.40 0.65
N THR A 65 6.35 14.44 0.14
CA THR A 65 6.53 13.90 -1.22
C THR A 65 6.38 14.98 -2.29
N TYR A 66 5.35 15.82 -2.17
CA TYR A 66 5.13 16.94 -3.10
C TYR A 66 6.33 17.87 -3.17
N ARG A 67 6.89 18.26 -2.00
CA ARG A 67 8.07 19.13 -1.95
C ARG A 67 9.31 18.44 -2.52
N GLU A 68 9.51 17.18 -2.21
CA GLU A 68 10.65 16.40 -2.69
C GLU A 68 10.63 16.27 -4.21
N LEU A 69 9.49 15.89 -4.79
CA LEU A 69 9.32 15.74 -6.24
C LEU A 69 9.48 17.06 -7.00
N LEU A 70 9.01 18.18 -6.46
CA LEU A 70 9.03 19.46 -7.19
C LEU A 70 10.28 20.29 -6.97
N TYR A 71 10.92 20.20 -5.80
CA TYR A 71 11.99 21.13 -5.43
C TYR A 71 13.33 20.45 -5.14
N VAL A 72 13.36 19.13 -4.94
CA VAL A 72 14.59 18.37 -4.68
C VAL A 72 14.96 17.50 -5.88
N CYS A 73 14.00 16.77 -6.43
CA CYS A 73 14.26 15.95 -7.62
C CYS A 73 14.47 16.82 -8.87
N SER A 74 15.41 16.39 -9.71
CA SER A 74 15.50 16.95 -11.06
C SER A 74 14.24 16.65 -11.87
N PRO A 75 13.89 17.43 -12.90
CA PRO A 75 12.75 17.13 -13.76
C PRO A 75 12.80 15.72 -14.37
N THR A 76 13.99 15.25 -14.71
CA THR A 76 14.18 13.89 -15.25
C THR A 76 13.88 12.80 -14.21
N GLU A 77 14.35 12.95 -12.99
CA GLU A 77 14.07 12.00 -11.89
C GLU A 77 12.58 11.98 -11.55
N ARG A 78 11.98 13.16 -11.39
CA ARG A 78 10.54 13.28 -11.17
C ARG A 78 9.74 12.55 -12.26
N ASN A 79 10.05 12.78 -13.52
CA ASN A 79 9.34 12.13 -14.62
C ASN A 79 9.51 10.60 -14.60
N ARG A 80 10.69 10.10 -14.24
CA ARG A 80 10.93 8.65 -14.08
C ARG A 80 10.10 8.06 -12.93
N ILE A 81 9.98 8.78 -11.81
CA ILE A 81 9.17 8.35 -10.67
C ILE A 81 7.68 8.35 -11.05
N ILE A 82 7.17 9.43 -11.63
CA ILE A 82 5.78 9.52 -12.07
C ILE A 82 5.46 8.43 -13.10
N HIS A 83 6.36 8.17 -14.05
CA HIS A 83 6.20 7.08 -14.99
C HIS A 83 6.17 5.71 -14.29
N PHE A 84 7.08 5.46 -13.33
CA PHE A 84 7.07 4.22 -12.55
C PHE A 84 5.74 4.03 -11.81
N LEU A 85 5.25 5.06 -11.11
CA LEU A 85 3.96 5.01 -10.42
C LEU A 85 2.80 4.71 -11.37
N SER A 86 2.80 5.31 -12.58
CA SER A 86 1.73 5.11 -13.57
C SER A 86 1.69 3.70 -14.19
N MET A 87 2.74 2.90 -13.97
CA MET A 87 2.83 1.50 -14.44
C MET A 87 2.55 0.49 -13.33
N LEU A 88 2.29 0.92 -12.11
CA LEU A 88 2.00 0.02 -11.00
C LEU A 88 0.68 -0.71 -11.23
N PRO A 89 0.64 -2.04 -11.02
CA PRO A 89 -0.60 -2.79 -11.03
C PRO A 89 -1.43 -2.51 -9.77
N ASP A 90 -2.71 -2.78 -9.82
CA ASP A 90 -3.64 -2.63 -8.71
C ASP A 90 -3.80 -3.91 -7.85
N HIS A 91 -3.34 -5.06 -8.35
CA HIS A 91 -3.29 -6.33 -7.61
C HIS A 91 -2.24 -7.28 -8.15
N PHE A 92 -1.90 -8.30 -7.36
CA PHE A 92 -1.16 -9.48 -7.79
C PHE A 92 -1.89 -10.75 -7.35
N ASP A 93 -1.98 -11.75 -8.23
CA ASP A 93 -2.30 -13.11 -7.86
C ASP A 93 -1.00 -13.91 -7.70
N VAL A 94 -0.82 -14.53 -6.53
CA VAL A 94 0.43 -15.24 -6.18
C VAL A 94 0.08 -16.63 -5.65
N GLU A 95 0.79 -17.65 -6.14
CA GLU A 95 0.69 -19.02 -5.64
C GLU A 95 1.96 -19.39 -4.89
N VAL A 96 1.81 -19.88 -3.65
CA VAL A 96 2.91 -20.31 -2.79
C VAL A 96 2.57 -21.68 -2.18
N GLY A 97 3.23 -22.73 -2.63
CA GLY A 97 2.84 -24.10 -2.31
C GLY A 97 1.43 -24.40 -2.82
N ASP A 98 0.57 -24.87 -1.93
CA ASP A 98 -0.84 -25.18 -2.24
C ASP A 98 -1.79 -24.00 -1.96
N ARG A 99 -1.27 -22.83 -1.59
CA ARG A 99 -2.06 -21.65 -1.24
C ARG A 99 -2.06 -20.63 -2.37
N LYS A 100 -3.22 -20.03 -2.57
CA LYS A 100 -3.40 -18.90 -3.50
C LYS A 100 -3.67 -17.63 -2.72
N PHE A 101 -3.04 -16.54 -3.13
CA PHE A 101 -3.19 -15.23 -2.53
C PHE A 101 -3.57 -14.20 -3.58
N HIS A 102 -4.45 -13.28 -3.21
CA HIS A 102 -4.76 -12.09 -3.96
C HIS A 102 -4.26 -10.88 -3.16
N LEU A 103 -3.18 -10.27 -3.64
CA LEU A 103 -2.59 -9.10 -2.99
C LEU A 103 -3.22 -7.85 -3.59
N VAL A 104 -3.82 -7.01 -2.79
CA VAL A 104 -4.48 -5.77 -3.23
C VAL A 104 -4.30 -4.69 -2.17
N HIS A 105 -4.24 -3.41 -2.57
CA HIS A 105 -3.96 -2.34 -1.61
C HIS A 105 -5.05 -2.21 -0.53
N ALA A 106 -6.30 -2.08 -0.92
CA ALA A 106 -7.42 -1.85 0.00
C ALA A 106 -8.37 -3.04 0.08
N MET A 107 -9.22 -3.26 -0.91
CA MET A 107 -10.16 -4.39 -0.89
C MET A 107 -10.29 -5.05 -2.26
N PRO A 108 -10.39 -6.40 -2.34
CA PRO A 108 -10.73 -7.06 -3.59
C PRO A 108 -12.06 -6.51 -4.14
N SER A 109 -12.08 -6.15 -5.42
CA SER A 109 -13.28 -5.64 -6.09
C SER A 109 -13.10 -5.69 -7.61
N ASP A 110 -14.20 -5.72 -8.35
CA ASP A 110 -14.21 -5.49 -9.80
C ASP A 110 -14.03 -4.00 -10.11
N ASP A 111 -14.37 -3.10 -9.17
CA ASP A 111 -14.15 -1.67 -9.29
C ASP A 111 -12.70 -1.30 -8.92
N PRO A 112 -11.92 -0.70 -9.85
CA PRO A 112 -10.56 -0.25 -9.57
C PRO A 112 -10.44 0.74 -8.41
N ASP A 113 -11.43 1.61 -8.22
CA ASP A 113 -11.42 2.58 -7.13
C ASP A 113 -11.56 1.88 -5.78
N ASP A 114 -12.38 0.85 -5.67
CA ASP A 114 -12.51 0.05 -4.47
C ASP A 114 -11.18 -0.64 -4.08
N ARG A 115 -10.38 -1.07 -5.07
CA ARG A 115 -9.09 -1.74 -4.83
C ARG A 115 -8.08 -0.85 -4.12
N ILE A 116 -8.24 0.47 -4.16
CA ILE A 116 -7.32 1.44 -3.56
C ILE A 116 -7.95 2.31 -2.46
N TRP A 117 -9.29 2.31 -2.32
CA TRP A 117 -9.98 3.19 -1.37
C TRP A 117 -10.92 2.50 -0.39
N ARG A 118 -11.55 1.37 -0.77
CA ARG A 118 -12.57 0.74 0.04
C ARG A 118 -11.97 0.08 1.27
N ARG A 119 -12.56 0.36 2.43
CA ARG A 119 -12.14 -0.24 3.69
C ARG A 119 -12.90 -1.53 3.97
N PRO A 120 -12.21 -2.66 4.17
CA PRO A 120 -12.85 -3.89 4.63
C PRO A 120 -13.39 -3.71 6.05
N LYS A 121 -14.34 -4.58 6.41
CA LYS A 121 -14.90 -4.68 7.76
C LYS A 121 -14.62 -6.06 8.34
N PRO A 122 -14.53 -6.20 9.67
CA PRO A 122 -14.23 -7.48 10.31
C PRO A 122 -15.24 -8.60 10.00
N ASP A 123 -16.48 -8.24 9.70
CA ASP A 123 -17.60 -9.13 9.41
C ASP A 123 -17.90 -9.30 7.92
N ASP A 124 -17.10 -8.71 7.03
CA ASP A 124 -17.26 -8.92 5.59
C ASP A 124 -17.04 -10.41 5.26
N PRO A 125 -17.89 -10.99 4.37
CA PRO A 125 -17.68 -12.36 3.91
C PRO A 125 -16.41 -12.44 3.05
N PRO A 126 -15.80 -13.63 2.91
CA PRO A 126 -14.66 -13.80 2.03
C PRO A 126 -15.04 -13.42 0.59
N TYR A 127 -14.19 -12.65 -0.05
CA TYR A 127 -14.42 -12.25 -1.45
C TYR A 127 -14.19 -13.43 -2.43
N PHE A 128 -13.25 -14.31 -2.08
CA PHE A 128 -12.90 -15.49 -2.87
C PHE A 128 -13.17 -16.77 -2.07
N GLU A 129 -13.56 -17.85 -2.78
CA GLU A 129 -13.72 -19.18 -2.19
C GLU A 129 -12.39 -19.97 -2.18
N ASP A 130 -11.47 -19.67 -3.13
CA ASP A 130 -10.28 -20.48 -3.41
C ASP A 130 -8.95 -19.83 -3.03
N ARG A 131 -8.96 -18.59 -2.51
CA ARG A 131 -7.75 -17.85 -2.19
C ARG A 131 -7.95 -16.89 -1.02
N ILE A 132 -6.84 -16.47 -0.43
CA ILE A 132 -6.80 -15.49 0.66
C ILE A 132 -6.46 -14.12 0.08
N ALA A 133 -7.25 -13.11 0.40
CA ALA A 133 -6.91 -11.72 0.11
C ALA A 133 -5.92 -11.20 1.16
N VAL A 134 -4.83 -10.55 0.72
CA VAL A 134 -3.91 -9.82 1.59
C VAL A 134 -4.02 -8.34 1.28
N VAL A 135 -4.38 -7.55 2.28
CA VAL A 135 -4.71 -6.12 2.16
C VAL A 135 -3.91 -5.24 3.11
N GLY A 136 -3.98 -3.94 2.89
CA GLY A 136 -3.50 -2.87 3.77
C GLY A 136 -4.49 -1.72 3.84
N HIS A 137 -4.01 -0.44 3.74
CA HIS A 137 -4.83 0.77 3.67
C HIS A 137 -5.65 1.09 4.93
N THR A 138 -6.20 0.08 5.58
CA THR A 138 -7.00 0.22 6.80
C THR A 138 -6.19 -0.29 7.99
N PRO A 139 -5.73 0.60 8.90
CA PRO A 139 -4.96 0.14 10.05
C PRO A 139 -5.66 -0.97 10.83
N THR A 140 -4.95 -2.05 11.10
CA THR A 140 -5.46 -3.30 11.71
C THR A 140 -6.14 -3.10 13.06
N CYS A 141 -5.86 -2.01 13.76
CA CYS A 141 -6.58 -1.65 14.99
C CYS A 141 -8.09 -1.41 14.77
N TYR A 142 -8.50 -0.98 13.56
CA TYR A 142 -9.92 -0.87 13.22
C TYR A 142 -10.55 -2.23 12.93
N MET A 143 -9.74 -3.21 12.50
CA MET A 143 -10.20 -4.57 12.26
C MET A 143 -10.32 -5.36 13.56
N SER A 144 -9.34 -5.23 14.46
CA SER A 144 -9.32 -5.92 15.76
C SER A 144 -10.19 -5.24 16.82
N GLY A 145 -10.44 -3.93 16.68
CA GLY A 145 -11.03 -3.10 17.73
C GLY A 145 -10.07 -2.78 18.89
N ASP A 146 -8.82 -3.25 18.83
CA ASP A 146 -7.81 -2.97 19.86
C ASP A 146 -6.97 -1.73 19.47
N MET A 147 -7.18 -0.66 20.24
CA MET A 147 -6.48 0.62 20.09
C MET A 147 -5.41 0.85 21.16
N GLU A 148 -5.19 -0.11 22.04
CA GLU A 148 -4.31 0.03 23.22
C GLU A 148 -3.04 -0.80 23.09
N SER A 149 -3.05 -1.87 22.30
CA SER A 149 -1.89 -2.75 22.06
C SER A 149 -1.13 -2.35 20.78
N PRO A 150 0.17 -2.71 20.66
CA PRO A 150 0.90 -2.56 19.40
C PRO A 150 0.17 -3.26 18.24
N PHE A 151 -0.01 -2.55 17.13
CA PHE A 151 -0.77 -3.05 16.01
C PHE A 151 -0.14 -4.32 15.43
N ALA A 152 -0.95 -5.32 15.15
CA ALA A 152 -0.55 -6.63 14.64
C ALA A 152 -1.33 -6.99 13.38
N VAL A 153 -0.77 -7.85 12.56
CA VAL A 153 -1.48 -8.42 11.40
C VAL A 153 -2.81 -9.00 11.86
N TRP A 154 -3.88 -8.66 11.17
CA TRP A 154 -5.21 -9.16 11.47
C TRP A 154 -5.60 -10.28 10.50
N HIS A 155 -6.06 -11.39 11.03
CA HIS A 155 -6.50 -12.56 10.28
C HIS A 155 -8.01 -12.71 10.38
N GLY A 156 -8.70 -12.49 9.28
CA GLY A 156 -10.14 -12.65 9.15
C GLY A 156 -10.56 -13.85 8.32
N ASN A 157 -11.82 -13.88 7.95
CA ASN A 157 -12.38 -14.95 7.11
C ASN A 157 -12.01 -14.71 5.63
N GLY A 158 -10.96 -15.40 5.16
CA GLY A 158 -10.48 -15.27 3.77
C GLY A 158 -9.73 -13.95 3.47
N LEU A 159 -9.40 -13.16 4.50
CA LEU A 159 -8.70 -11.88 4.39
C LEU A 159 -7.64 -11.74 5.48
N ILE A 160 -6.46 -11.25 5.12
CA ILE A 160 -5.38 -10.89 6.04
C ILE A 160 -5.04 -9.42 5.80
N ASP A 161 -5.15 -8.61 6.85
CA ASP A 161 -4.77 -7.20 6.81
C ASP A 161 -3.41 -7.01 7.47
N ILE A 162 -2.45 -6.43 6.71
CA ILE A 162 -1.07 -6.21 7.17
C ILE A 162 -0.75 -4.73 7.44
N ASP A 163 -1.71 -3.81 7.38
CA ASP A 163 -1.48 -2.40 7.73
C ASP A 163 -1.40 -2.22 9.24
N CYS A 164 -0.25 -2.47 9.81
CA CYS A 164 0.02 -2.21 11.22
C CYS A 164 0.29 -0.74 11.55
N GLY A 165 -0.26 0.18 10.75
CA GLY A 165 -0.28 1.61 11.04
C GLY A 165 1.06 2.31 10.92
N CYS A 166 2.02 1.81 10.12
CA CYS A 166 3.36 2.38 9.98
C CYS A 166 3.34 3.90 9.69
N GLY A 167 2.36 4.36 8.89
CA GLY A 167 2.15 5.77 8.56
C GLY A 167 1.48 6.62 9.65
N ASN A 168 1.03 6.04 10.76
CA ASN A 168 0.30 6.73 11.80
C ASN A 168 1.23 7.44 12.81
N LYS A 169 0.68 8.42 13.52
CA LYS A 169 1.39 9.15 14.59
C LYS A 169 1.07 8.54 15.96
N THR A 170 1.42 7.29 16.16
CA THR A 170 1.25 6.58 17.44
C THR A 170 2.48 5.73 17.73
N GLU A 171 2.81 5.52 18.99
CA GLU A 171 3.87 4.60 19.41
C GLU A 171 3.47 3.13 19.24
N LEU A 172 2.18 2.85 18.98
CA LEU A 172 1.65 1.50 18.78
C LEU A 172 1.84 1.01 17.32
N ARG A 173 2.25 1.91 16.40
CA ARG A 173 2.48 1.60 14.99
C ARG A 173 3.64 0.63 14.79
N ARG A 174 3.54 -0.22 13.80
CA ARG A 174 4.62 -1.10 13.34
C ARG A 174 4.61 -1.21 11.82
N LEU A 175 5.76 -1.50 11.23
CA LEU A 175 5.82 -2.02 9.88
C LEU A 175 5.75 -3.54 9.95
N ALA A 176 4.77 -4.14 9.29
CA ALA A 176 4.61 -5.59 9.24
C ALA A 176 5.08 -6.17 7.90
N CYS A 177 5.62 -7.38 7.96
CA CYS A 177 5.88 -8.20 6.79
C CYS A 177 5.32 -9.61 7.05
N LEU A 178 4.47 -10.10 6.15
CA LEU A 178 3.88 -11.43 6.19
C LEU A 178 4.62 -12.34 5.20
N ARG A 179 5.18 -13.45 5.68
CA ARG A 179 5.73 -14.49 4.81
C ARG A 179 4.62 -15.44 4.35
N LEU A 180 4.39 -15.53 3.04
CA LEU A 180 3.27 -16.29 2.50
C LEU A 180 3.40 -17.81 2.58
N ASP A 181 4.63 -18.33 2.73
CA ASP A 181 4.90 -19.77 2.83
C ASP A 181 4.26 -20.42 4.07
N ASP A 182 4.32 -19.74 5.21
CA ASP A 182 3.89 -20.26 6.51
C ASP A 182 3.07 -19.26 7.33
N LEU A 183 2.76 -18.10 6.75
CA LEU A 183 2.06 -16.97 7.37
C LEU A 183 2.79 -16.41 8.59
N LYS A 184 4.11 -16.56 8.64
CA LYS A 184 4.91 -15.97 9.70
C LYS A 184 4.99 -14.46 9.56
N GLU A 185 4.74 -13.77 10.66
CA GLU A 185 4.73 -12.33 10.78
C GLU A 185 6.08 -11.81 11.30
N PHE A 186 6.52 -10.70 10.74
CA PHE A 186 7.71 -9.96 11.17
C PHE A 186 7.34 -8.50 11.36
N TYR A 187 7.91 -7.86 12.37
CA TYR A 187 7.59 -6.49 12.74
C TYR A 187 8.83 -5.67 13.02
N ILE A 188 8.76 -4.37 12.63
CA ILE A 188 9.76 -3.34 12.93
C ILE A 188 9.05 -2.16 13.58
#